data_e1a61678545e0b379260c0c81471b4be
#
_entry.id   e1a61678545e0b379260c0c81471b4be
#
_cell.length_a   1.000
_cell.length_b   1.000
_cell.length_c   1.000
_cell.angle_alpha   90.00
_cell.angle_beta   90.00
_cell.angle_gamma   90.00
#
_symmetry.space_group_name_H-M   'P 1'
#
loop_
_entity.id
_entity.type
_entity.pdbx_description
1 polymer ?
#
loop_
_entity_poly.entity_id
_entity_poly.type
_entity_poly.pdbx_seq_one_letter_code
_entity_poly.pdbx_strand_id
1 'polypeptide(L)'
;GDIVFVHGEVISSRRGELSVLADSWQMASKALRPLPVAHKEMSEEARVRQRYVDLIVRPEARTIARQRVAVVRAVRSALERRGFLEVETPMLQTLAGGAAARPFVTHSNSLDADLYLRIAPELFLKRCVVGGFDRVFELNRVFRNEGADSTHSPLSLIHI
;
A
#
# COMPACT_ATOMS: atom_id res chain seq x y z
N GLY A 1 -20.71 13.59 -5.14
CA GLY A 1 -19.29 13.87 -4.92
C GLY A 1 -18.98 15.35 -4.67
N ASP A 2 -19.97 16.24 -4.73
CA ASP A 2 -19.79 17.65 -4.37
C ASP A 2 -19.49 17.81 -2.88
N ILE A 3 -18.67 18.77 -2.52
CA ILE A 3 -18.39 19.15 -1.13
C ILE A 3 -18.99 20.53 -0.89
N VAL A 4 -19.76 20.66 0.18
CA VAL A 4 -20.43 21.91 0.54
C VAL A 4 -20.08 22.30 1.98
N PHE A 5 -20.00 23.58 2.24
CA PHE A 5 -20.09 24.14 3.58
C PHE A 5 -21.55 24.35 3.93
N VAL A 6 -21.93 24.00 5.14
CA VAL A 6 -23.28 24.17 5.66
C VAL A 6 -23.19 24.87 7.01
N HIS A 7 -24.00 25.91 7.20
CA HIS A 7 -24.21 26.57 8.48
C HIS A 7 -25.62 26.31 8.94
N GLY A 8 -25.81 26.08 10.25
CA GLY A 8 -27.14 25.83 10.81
C GLY A 8 -27.09 25.18 12.17
N GLU A 9 -28.25 24.86 12.69
CA GLU A 9 -28.43 24.23 14.00
C GLU A 9 -28.17 22.70 13.91
N VAL A 10 -27.45 22.15 14.87
CA VAL A 10 -27.24 20.70 14.99
C VAL A 10 -28.48 20.10 15.67
N ILE A 11 -29.16 19.23 14.96
CA ILE A 11 -30.39 18.58 15.40
C ILE A 11 -30.32 17.06 15.32
N SER A 12 -31.25 16.38 15.96
CA SER A 12 -31.53 14.97 15.70
C SER A 12 -32.70 14.85 14.73
N SER A 13 -32.50 14.10 13.64
CA SER A 13 -33.59 13.82 12.70
C SER A 13 -34.70 12.98 13.36
N ARG A 14 -35.88 12.89 12.71
CA ARG A 14 -36.97 12.03 13.19
C ARG A 14 -36.58 10.55 13.35
N ARG A 15 -35.51 10.12 12.69
CA ARG A 15 -34.95 8.74 12.76
C ARG A 15 -33.80 8.64 13.73
N GLY A 16 -33.46 9.70 14.47
CA GLY A 16 -32.37 9.73 15.44
C GLY A 16 -30.98 9.99 14.82
N GLU A 17 -30.90 10.37 13.55
CA GLU A 17 -29.60 10.68 12.90
C GLU A 17 -29.16 12.11 13.26
N LEU A 18 -27.87 12.26 13.57
CA LEU A 18 -27.23 13.56 13.74
C LEU A 18 -27.31 14.34 12.42
N SER A 19 -27.94 15.50 12.42
CA SER A 19 -28.19 16.28 11.22
C SER A 19 -27.96 17.76 11.47
N VAL A 20 -27.79 18.54 10.42
CA VAL A 20 -27.73 20.00 10.47
C VAL A 20 -28.98 20.56 9.77
N LEU A 21 -29.77 21.31 10.51
CA LEU A 21 -30.84 22.11 9.93
C LEU A 21 -30.22 23.36 9.31
N ALA A 22 -29.98 23.30 8.01
CA ALA A 22 -29.22 24.33 7.30
C ALA A 22 -30.05 25.62 7.13
N ASP A 23 -29.49 26.74 7.54
CA ASP A 23 -29.98 28.09 7.23
C ASP A 23 -29.22 28.69 6.02
N SER A 24 -28.00 28.26 5.79
CA SER A 24 -27.20 28.65 4.64
C SER A 24 -26.23 27.55 4.19
N TRP A 25 -25.85 27.59 2.93
CA TRP A 25 -24.85 26.69 2.39
C TRP A 25 -24.03 27.35 1.28
N GLN A 26 -22.80 26.85 1.07
CA GLN A 26 -21.89 27.30 0.03
C GLN A 26 -21.20 26.11 -0.62
N MET A 27 -21.04 26.16 -1.95
CA MET A 27 -20.25 25.17 -2.67
C MET A 27 -18.77 25.32 -2.32
N ALA A 28 -18.17 24.28 -1.71
CA ALA A 28 -16.75 24.25 -1.42
C ALA A 28 -15.95 23.65 -2.59
N SER A 29 -16.46 22.57 -3.19
CA SER A 29 -15.82 21.93 -4.34
C SER A 29 -16.86 21.20 -5.18
N LYS A 30 -16.84 21.47 -6.49
CA LYS A 30 -17.71 20.82 -7.47
C LYS A 30 -17.04 19.58 -8.03
N ALA A 31 -17.69 18.43 -7.90
CA ALA A 31 -17.24 17.20 -8.57
C ALA A 31 -17.55 17.27 -10.07
N LEU A 32 -16.53 17.19 -10.92
CA LEU A 32 -16.70 17.21 -12.37
C LEU A 32 -17.11 15.85 -12.94
N ARG A 33 -16.93 14.78 -12.17
CA ARG A 33 -17.36 13.42 -12.52
C ARG A 33 -18.19 12.84 -11.38
N PRO A 34 -19.35 12.20 -11.68
CA PRO A 34 -20.14 11.56 -10.64
C PRO A 34 -19.37 10.38 -10.03
N LEU A 35 -19.57 10.17 -8.74
CA LEU A 35 -19.13 8.93 -8.08
C LEU A 35 -20.01 7.78 -8.55
N PRO A 36 -19.51 6.53 -8.54
CA PRO A 36 -20.33 5.35 -8.75
C PRO A 36 -21.53 5.34 -7.81
N VAL A 37 -22.69 4.98 -8.34
CA VAL A 37 -23.92 4.95 -7.54
C VAL A 37 -23.82 3.91 -6.45
N ALA A 38 -24.23 4.26 -5.22
CA ALA A 38 -24.12 3.43 -4.02
C ALA A 38 -24.84 2.06 -4.12
N HIS A 39 -25.75 1.91 -5.07
CA HIS A 39 -26.55 0.68 -5.28
C HIS A 39 -25.99 -0.26 -6.36
N LYS A 40 -24.94 0.12 -7.05
CA LYS A 40 -24.29 -0.72 -8.05
C LYS A 40 -22.86 -1.04 -7.60
N GLU A 41 -22.61 -2.30 -7.31
CA GLU A 41 -21.27 -2.73 -6.96
C GLU A 41 -20.28 -2.45 -8.10
N MET A 42 -19.11 -1.93 -7.73
CA MET A 42 -18.00 -1.82 -8.66
C MET A 42 -17.50 -3.21 -9.04
N SER A 43 -17.18 -3.42 -10.31
CA SER A 43 -16.49 -4.66 -10.74
C SER A 43 -15.15 -4.79 -10.02
N GLU A 44 -14.66 -6.01 -9.86
CA GLU A 44 -13.36 -6.28 -9.23
C GLU A 44 -12.22 -5.55 -9.95
N GLU A 45 -12.23 -5.56 -11.28
CA GLU A 45 -11.27 -4.82 -12.10
C GLU A 45 -11.32 -3.32 -11.82
N ALA A 46 -12.49 -2.71 -11.73
CA ALA A 46 -12.64 -1.29 -11.41
C ALA A 46 -12.13 -0.96 -10.00
N ARG A 47 -12.33 -1.85 -9.02
CA ARG A 47 -11.81 -1.71 -7.64
C ARG A 47 -10.29 -1.70 -7.61
N VAL A 48 -9.64 -2.49 -8.46
CA VAL A 48 -8.17 -2.54 -8.54
C VAL A 48 -7.63 -1.34 -9.31
N ARG A 49 -8.17 -1.04 -10.49
CA ARG A 49 -7.68 0.05 -11.35
C ARG A 49 -7.97 1.45 -10.80
N GLN A 50 -9.11 1.62 -10.14
CA GLN A 50 -9.55 2.89 -9.56
C GLN A 50 -9.66 2.77 -8.03
N ARG A 51 -8.57 2.34 -7.40
CA ARG A 51 -8.55 2.08 -5.96
C ARG A 51 -8.98 3.28 -5.11
N TYR A 52 -8.66 4.49 -5.53
CA TYR A 52 -9.09 5.72 -4.85
C TYR A 52 -10.62 5.88 -4.86
N VAL A 53 -11.31 5.51 -5.95
CA VAL A 53 -12.77 5.53 -6.01
C VAL A 53 -13.37 4.47 -5.10
N ASP A 54 -12.83 3.25 -5.10
CA ASP A 54 -13.22 2.17 -4.20
C ASP A 54 -13.10 2.60 -2.72
N LEU A 55 -12.03 3.31 -2.35
CA LEU A 55 -11.84 3.86 -1.01
C LEU A 55 -12.85 4.97 -0.65
N ILE A 56 -13.35 5.73 -1.63
CA ILE A 56 -14.38 6.75 -1.40
C ILE A 56 -15.73 6.10 -1.14
N VAL A 57 -16.15 5.17 -2.01
CA VAL A 57 -17.53 4.66 -2.03
C VAL A 57 -17.76 3.45 -1.13
N ARG A 58 -16.71 2.71 -0.76
CA ARG A 58 -16.82 1.49 0.06
C ARG A 58 -16.11 1.62 1.41
N PRO A 59 -16.86 1.68 2.52
CA PRO A 59 -16.29 1.68 3.88
C PRO A 59 -15.40 0.46 4.16
N GLU A 60 -15.77 -0.71 3.64
CA GLU A 60 -15.01 -1.97 3.80
C GLU A 60 -13.61 -1.87 3.19
N ALA A 61 -13.47 -1.22 2.04
CA ALA A 61 -12.17 -0.99 1.40
C ALA A 61 -11.23 -0.18 2.31
N ARG A 62 -11.76 0.85 2.99
CA ARG A 62 -11.00 1.63 3.99
C ARG A 62 -10.65 0.80 5.21
N THR A 63 -11.58 -0.05 5.67
CA THR A 63 -11.33 -0.94 6.81
C THR A 63 -10.20 -1.92 6.50
N ILE A 64 -10.23 -2.57 5.35
CA ILE A 64 -9.15 -3.48 4.90
C ILE A 64 -7.81 -2.74 4.81
N ALA A 65 -7.80 -1.52 4.24
CA ALA A 65 -6.58 -0.73 4.16
C ALA A 65 -6.00 -0.41 5.55
N ARG A 66 -6.85 -0.03 6.51
CA ARG A 66 -6.44 0.22 7.91
C ARG A 66 -5.94 -1.04 8.61
N GLN A 67 -6.62 -2.18 8.40
CA GLN A 67 -6.18 -3.47 8.94
C GLN A 67 -4.80 -3.85 8.42
N ARG A 68 -4.53 -3.68 7.12
CA ARG A 68 -3.21 -3.92 6.53
C ARG A 68 -2.13 -3.08 7.22
N VAL A 69 -2.38 -1.79 7.43
CA VAL A 69 -1.45 -0.90 8.14
C VAL A 69 -1.21 -1.40 9.56
N ALA A 70 -2.27 -1.80 10.27
CA ALA A 70 -2.16 -2.32 11.64
C ALA A 70 -1.34 -3.62 11.69
N VAL A 71 -1.56 -4.54 10.76
CA VAL A 71 -0.79 -5.80 10.67
C VAL A 71 0.70 -5.53 10.44
N VAL A 72 1.04 -4.69 9.44
CA VAL A 72 2.46 -4.35 9.16
C VAL A 72 3.12 -3.71 10.38
N ARG A 73 2.43 -2.80 11.07
CA ARG A 73 2.92 -2.19 12.31
C ARG A 73 3.14 -3.23 13.41
N ALA A 74 2.21 -4.16 13.58
CA ALA A 74 2.32 -5.21 14.60
C ALA A 74 3.51 -6.14 14.33
N VAL A 75 3.74 -6.53 13.07
CA VAL A 75 4.91 -7.35 12.67
C VAL A 75 6.19 -6.61 12.99
N ARG A 76 6.32 -5.34 12.57
CA ARG A 76 7.51 -4.50 12.84
C ARG A 76 7.78 -4.44 14.35
N SER A 77 6.80 -4.05 15.14
CA SER A 77 6.94 -3.96 16.60
C SER A 77 7.25 -5.31 17.25
N ALA A 78 6.76 -6.41 16.71
CA ALA A 78 7.07 -7.74 17.25
C ALA A 78 8.54 -8.15 17.00
N LEU A 79 9.11 -7.78 15.88
CA LEU A 79 10.52 -8.03 15.53
C LEU A 79 11.44 -7.12 16.34
N GLU A 80 11.13 -5.83 16.43
CA GLU A 80 11.89 -4.85 17.24
C GLU A 80 11.96 -5.27 18.72
N ARG A 81 10.83 -5.69 19.31
CA ARG A 81 10.82 -6.21 20.69
C ARG A 81 11.66 -7.46 20.89
N ARG A 82 11.96 -8.21 19.83
CA ARG A 82 12.85 -9.37 19.87
C ARG A 82 14.31 -9.02 19.59
N GLY A 83 14.63 -7.73 19.50
CA GLY A 83 15.97 -7.23 19.27
C GLY A 83 16.43 -7.30 17.81
N PHE A 84 15.50 -7.42 16.86
CA PHE A 84 15.84 -7.30 15.46
C PHE A 84 15.96 -5.82 15.07
N LEU A 85 16.98 -5.52 14.27
CA LEU A 85 17.20 -4.20 13.68
C LEU A 85 16.57 -4.14 12.30
N GLU A 86 15.70 -3.17 12.04
CA GLU A 86 15.17 -2.92 10.70
C GLU A 86 16.24 -2.24 9.83
N VAL A 87 16.50 -2.80 8.67
CA VAL A 87 17.47 -2.26 7.71
C VAL A 87 16.81 -2.10 6.34
N GLU A 88 17.38 -1.23 5.52
CA GLU A 88 17.02 -1.07 4.11
C GLU A 88 18.21 -1.45 3.24
N THR A 89 18.02 -2.42 2.35
CA THR A 89 19.05 -2.90 1.43
C THR A 89 18.76 -2.42 0.00
N PRO A 90 19.76 -2.40 -0.90
CA PRO A 90 19.59 -1.89 -2.25
C PRO A 90 18.47 -2.60 -3.02
N MET A 91 17.55 -1.81 -3.60
CA MET A 91 16.48 -2.32 -4.46
C MET A 91 16.97 -2.60 -5.88
N LEU A 92 17.87 -1.75 -6.38
CA LEU A 92 18.57 -1.95 -7.65
C LEU A 92 19.93 -2.63 -7.38
N GLN A 93 20.21 -3.70 -8.09
CA GLN A 93 21.37 -4.56 -7.87
C GLN A 93 22.07 -4.84 -9.20
N THR A 94 23.38 -5.00 -9.16
CA THR A 94 24.18 -5.39 -10.33
C THR A 94 24.10 -6.89 -10.63
N LEU A 95 23.70 -7.69 -9.63
CA LEU A 95 23.48 -9.12 -9.74
C LEU A 95 22.16 -9.50 -9.08
N ALA A 96 21.28 -10.16 -9.83
CA ALA A 96 20.08 -10.74 -9.27
C ALA A 96 20.46 -12.06 -8.57
N GLY A 97 20.20 -12.15 -7.26
CA GLY A 97 20.53 -13.32 -6.46
C GLY A 97 19.69 -13.45 -5.18
N GLY A 98 19.92 -14.54 -4.43
CA GLY A 98 19.19 -14.81 -3.19
C GLY A 98 17.90 -15.62 -3.37
N ALA A 99 17.45 -15.85 -4.61
CA ALA A 99 16.29 -16.69 -4.93
C ALA A 99 16.38 -17.19 -6.38
N ALA A 100 15.60 -18.22 -6.71
CA ALA A 100 15.42 -18.70 -8.07
C ALA A 100 14.18 -18.04 -8.68
N ALA A 101 14.36 -16.86 -9.28
CA ALA A 101 13.31 -16.12 -9.96
C ALA A 101 13.86 -15.29 -11.12
N ARG A 102 13.04 -14.99 -12.12
CA ARG A 102 13.42 -14.09 -13.21
C ARG A 102 13.37 -12.63 -12.72
N PRO A 103 14.48 -11.84 -12.85
CA PRO A 103 14.47 -10.43 -12.46
C PRO A 103 13.78 -9.55 -13.49
N PHE A 104 13.31 -8.37 -13.04
CA PHE A 104 13.08 -7.23 -13.93
C PHE A 104 14.42 -6.54 -14.18
N VAL A 105 14.67 -6.18 -15.43
CA VAL A 105 15.89 -5.48 -15.86
C VAL A 105 15.57 -4.01 -16.12
N THR A 106 16.48 -3.12 -15.70
CA THR A 106 16.44 -1.70 -16.03
C THR A 106 17.87 -1.25 -16.40
N HIS A 107 17.99 -0.06 -17.00
CA HIS A 107 19.28 0.48 -17.42
C HIS A 107 19.57 1.80 -16.70
N SER A 108 20.80 1.97 -16.22
CA SER A 108 21.29 3.23 -15.66
C SER A 108 22.02 4.01 -16.73
N ASN A 109 21.41 5.08 -17.21
CA ASN A 109 22.00 5.95 -18.25
C ASN A 109 23.32 6.60 -17.81
N SER A 110 23.46 6.90 -16.52
CA SER A 110 24.69 7.55 -16.01
C SER A 110 25.86 6.60 -15.84
N LEU A 111 25.58 5.31 -15.64
CA LEU A 111 26.59 4.27 -15.47
C LEU A 111 26.78 3.42 -16.73
N ASP A 112 25.92 3.63 -17.74
CA ASP A 112 25.83 2.80 -18.96
C ASP A 112 25.84 1.29 -18.63
N ALA A 113 24.99 0.89 -17.66
CA ALA A 113 24.97 -0.45 -17.13
C ALA A 113 23.55 -0.94 -16.84
N ASP A 114 23.32 -2.23 -17.07
CA ASP A 114 22.09 -2.88 -16.70
C ASP A 114 22.05 -3.15 -15.19
N LEU A 115 20.90 -2.86 -14.59
CA LEU A 115 20.59 -3.12 -13.20
C LEU A 115 19.35 -4.00 -13.11
N TYR A 116 19.26 -4.74 -12.03
CA TYR A 116 18.18 -5.66 -11.75
C TYR A 116 17.39 -5.19 -10.54
N LEU A 117 16.05 -5.18 -10.65
CA LEU A 117 15.22 -5.10 -9.46
C LEU A 117 15.40 -6.36 -8.63
N ARG A 118 15.62 -6.22 -7.34
CA ARG A 118 15.92 -7.35 -6.44
C ARG A 118 14.81 -8.40 -6.45
N ILE A 119 15.19 -9.65 -6.56
CA ILE A 119 14.31 -10.82 -6.40
C ILE A 119 14.25 -11.31 -4.96
N ALA A 120 15.24 -10.97 -4.14
CA ALA A 120 15.30 -11.19 -2.69
C ALA A 120 16.36 -10.27 -2.04
N PRO A 121 16.18 -9.84 -0.79
CA PRO A 121 17.19 -9.08 -0.03
C PRO A 121 18.22 -9.97 0.65
N GLU A 122 18.11 -11.28 0.56
CA GLU A 122 18.84 -12.29 1.35
C GLU A 122 20.35 -12.06 1.39
N LEU A 123 20.99 -11.84 0.23
CA LEU A 123 22.44 -11.67 0.15
C LEU A 123 22.93 -10.40 0.88
N PHE A 124 22.13 -9.34 0.84
CA PHE A 124 22.45 -8.10 1.55
C PHE A 124 22.19 -8.21 3.05
N LEU A 125 21.13 -8.90 3.47
CA LEU A 125 20.88 -9.19 4.88
C LEU A 125 22.02 -10.06 5.47
N LYS A 126 22.51 -11.07 4.73
CA LYS A 126 23.69 -11.84 5.13
C LYS A 126 24.95 -10.96 5.27
N ARG A 127 25.13 -9.98 4.39
CA ARG A 127 26.24 -9.01 4.54
C ARG A 127 26.10 -8.14 5.80
N CYS A 128 24.89 -7.76 6.18
CA CYS A 128 24.65 -7.07 7.45
C CYS A 128 25.07 -7.94 8.64
N VAL A 129 24.75 -9.23 8.62
CA VAL A 129 25.16 -10.18 9.67
C VAL A 129 26.69 -10.35 9.70
N VAL A 130 27.33 -10.51 8.55
CA VAL A 130 28.80 -10.54 8.46
C VAL A 130 29.43 -9.25 8.95
N GLY A 131 28.75 -8.10 8.74
CA GLY A 131 29.15 -6.79 9.25
C GLY A 131 28.97 -6.56 10.75
N GLY A 132 28.44 -7.57 11.47
CA GLY A 132 28.35 -7.55 12.94
C GLY A 132 26.97 -7.29 13.51
N PHE A 133 25.90 -7.30 12.71
CA PHE A 133 24.53 -7.26 13.23
C PHE A 133 24.03 -8.68 13.53
N ASP A 134 23.68 -8.96 14.78
CA ASP A 134 23.22 -10.30 15.20
C ASP A 134 21.83 -10.66 14.64
N ARG A 135 20.94 -9.66 14.52
CA ARG A 135 19.54 -9.84 14.11
C ARG A 135 19.11 -8.67 13.24
N VAL A 136 18.75 -8.97 12.02
CA VAL A 136 18.27 -7.98 11.06
C VAL A 136 16.98 -8.44 10.39
N PHE A 137 16.15 -7.50 9.99
CA PHE A 137 15.00 -7.77 9.14
C PHE A 137 14.76 -6.60 8.18
N GLU A 138 14.02 -6.88 7.13
CA GLU A 138 13.60 -5.88 6.17
C GLU A 138 12.15 -6.11 5.76
N LEU A 139 11.29 -5.10 5.93
CA LEU A 139 9.92 -5.08 5.43
C LEU A 139 9.88 -4.27 4.15
N ASN A 140 10.22 -4.91 3.05
CA ASN A 140 10.32 -4.23 1.77
C ASN A 140 9.84 -5.12 0.62
N ARG A 141 9.84 -4.59 -0.60
CA ARG A 141 9.32 -5.29 -1.77
C ARG A 141 10.41 -6.04 -2.51
N VAL A 142 10.06 -7.23 -3.00
CA VAL A 142 10.82 -8.00 -3.97
C VAL A 142 10.03 -8.10 -5.27
N PHE A 143 10.73 -8.24 -6.37
CA PHE A 143 10.18 -8.16 -7.72
C PHE A 143 10.55 -9.42 -8.48
N ARG A 144 9.57 -10.22 -8.84
CA ARG A 144 9.76 -11.45 -9.59
C ARG A 144 9.00 -11.36 -10.91
N ASN A 145 9.72 -11.34 -12.02
CA ASN A 145 9.16 -11.22 -13.36
C ASN A 145 8.63 -12.57 -13.85
N GLU A 146 7.61 -13.05 -13.17
CA GLU A 146 6.95 -14.34 -13.43
C GLU A 146 5.44 -14.10 -13.59
N GLY A 147 4.71 -15.13 -14.04
CA GLY A 147 3.26 -15.05 -14.20
C GLY A 147 2.56 -14.78 -12.86
N ALA A 148 1.47 -14.01 -12.91
CA ALA A 148 0.59 -13.79 -11.77
C ALA A 148 -0.59 -14.76 -11.85
N ASP A 149 -0.88 -15.46 -10.75
CA ASP A 149 -2.07 -16.29 -10.58
C ASP A 149 -2.68 -16.07 -9.19
N SER A 150 -3.64 -16.88 -8.79
CA SER A 150 -4.33 -16.76 -7.49
C SER A 150 -3.40 -16.97 -6.27
N THR A 151 -2.26 -17.60 -6.46
CA THR A 151 -1.29 -17.94 -5.41
C THR A 151 0.06 -17.26 -5.57
N HIS A 152 0.37 -16.71 -6.76
CA HIS A 152 1.62 -16.05 -7.08
C HIS A 152 1.41 -14.58 -7.44
N SER A 153 2.19 -13.72 -6.82
CA SER A 153 2.24 -12.29 -7.13
C SER A 153 3.67 -11.90 -7.50
N PRO A 154 3.86 -11.08 -8.54
CA PRO A 154 5.18 -10.56 -8.90
C PRO A 154 5.78 -9.62 -7.84
N LEU A 155 5.01 -9.30 -6.81
CA LEU A 155 5.42 -8.43 -5.70
C LEU A 155 5.19 -9.15 -4.37
N SER A 156 6.25 -9.32 -3.57
CA SER A 156 6.19 -9.81 -2.20
C SER A 156 6.68 -8.75 -1.21
N LEU A 157 6.36 -8.89 0.08
CA LEU A 157 6.54 -7.80 1.06
C LEU A 157 7.45 -8.13 2.25
N ILE A 158 7.72 -9.39 2.57
CA ILE A 158 8.38 -9.74 3.85
C ILE A 158 9.54 -10.69 3.61
N HIS A 159 10.72 -10.29 4.08
CA HIS A 159 11.89 -11.16 4.25
C HIS A 159 12.49 -10.92 5.64
N ILE A 160 12.71 -11.99 6.37
CA ILE A 160 13.31 -12.02 7.72
C ILE A 160 14.61 -12.81 7.65
#